data_cc2dd94952e45c8fbf2467b07afc2b15
#
_entry.id   cc2dd94952e45c8fbf2467b07afc2b15
#
_cell.length_a   1.000
_cell.length_b   1.000
_cell.length_c   1.000
_cell.angle_alpha   90.00
_cell.angle_beta   90.00
_cell.angle_gamma   90.00
#
_symmetry.space_group_name_H-M   'P 1'
#
loop_
_entity.id
_entity.type
_entity.pdbx_description
1 polymer ?
#
loop_
_entity_poly.entity_id
_entity_poly.type
_entity_poly.pdbx_seq_one_letter_code
_entity_poly.pdbx_strand_id
1 'polypeptide(L)'
;MVRLARRAGECPADTFLRWHRQGFRLFWRGKSKTAGRPRLPNNLQALIREMAAENTTWGQERIANELQLKLGIRVSLRTVAKYLRRGGPVRAPDPKQRWLTFVHNHAQVIVASDFFVVITATFRTLHVFVSMDVGTRCLLRHNVTAHPTAEWTLPQFRETLPADHAYRFVLHDRDSIFSQELDKAVAKLGVKVLRTPVRAPTANAFCERLGGSLRRECLDFLIPLNERHLRMIVKEWGIHYNRGRPHSSLGPGIPEPSQERVPASDHRHKLPAGYRVGKTPVLGGLHHEYHLVKEAA
;
A
#
# COMPACT_ATOMS: atom_id res chain seq x y z
N MET A 1 -84.63 39.64 17.63
CA MET A 1 -83.54 40.51 17.86
C MET A 1 -82.39 39.74 18.46
N VAL A 2 -81.44 39.32 17.67
CA VAL A 2 -80.20 38.75 18.19
C VAL A 2 -79.05 39.33 17.38
N ARG A 3 -78.28 40.12 18.04
CA ARG A 3 -77.01 40.70 17.51
C ARG A 3 -75.93 39.61 17.37
N LEU A 4 -75.45 39.40 16.16
CA LEU A 4 -74.28 38.70 15.92
C LEU A 4 -73.30 39.60 15.10
N ALA A 5 -72.67 40.50 15.77
CA ALA A 5 -71.48 41.17 15.26
C ALA A 5 -70.30 40.61 16.02
N ARG A 6 -69.72 39.50 15.57
CA ARG A 6 -68.33 39.14 15.93
C ARG A 6 -67.41 39.77 14.90
N ARG A 7 -66.65 40.79 15.31
CA ARG A 7 -65.54 41.33 14.58
C ARG A 7 -64.57 40.19 14.22
N ALA A 8 -64.31 40.07 12.93
CA ALA A 8 -63.17 39.25 12.46
C ALA A 8 -61.92 39.80 13.10
N GLY A 9 -61.36 39.10 14.08
CA GLY A 9 -60.10 39.48 14.72
C GLY A 9 -59.04 39.46 13.64
N GLU A 10 -58.38 40.58 13.47
CA GLU A 10 -57.21 40.70 12.64
C GLU A 10 -56.15 39.69 13.15
N CYS A 11 -55.84 38.73 12.33
CA CYS A 11 -54.79 37.74 12.66
C CYS A 11 -53.45 38.46 12.66
N PRO A 12 -52.65 38.38 13.75
CA PRO A 12 -51.33 39.00 13.79
C PRO A 12 -50.47 38.56 12.61
N ALA A 13 -49.78 39.51 12.00
CA ALA A 13 -48.92 39.26 10.85
C ALA A 13 -47.93 38.08 11.08
N ASP A 14 -47.43 37.95 12.30
CA ASP A 14 -46.57 36.84 12.69
C ASP A 14 -47.22 35.47 12.66
N THR A 15 -48.54 35.40 12.93
CA THR A 15 -49.31 34.15 12.84
C THR A 15 -49.48 33.72 11.40
N PHE A 16 -49.72 34.65 10.49
CA PHE A 16 -49.82 34.42 9.06
C PHE A 16 -48.47 33.97 8.48
N LEU A 17 -47.39 34.65 8.82
CA LEU A 17 -46.05 34.29 8.41
C LEU A 17 -45.65 32.90 8.92
N ARG A 18 -46.01 32.55 10.15
CA ARG A 18 -45.74 31.23 10.73
C ARG A 18 -46.47 30.14 9.98
N TRP A 19 -47.76 30.35 9.66
CA TRP A 19 -48.57 29.40 8.87
C TRP A 19 -48.05 29.25 7.46
N HIS A 20 -47.66 30.36 6.81
CA HIS A 20 -47.07 30.34 5.48
C HIS A 20 -45.75 29.54 5.50
N ARG A 21 -44.88 29.76 6.44
CA ARG A 21 -43.60 29.02 6.60
C ARG A 21 -43.85 27.55 6.87
N GLN A 22 -44.86 27.21 7.66
CA GLN A 22 -45.21 25.83 7.95
C GLN A 22 -45.82 25.13 6.73
N GLY A 23 -46.74 25.78 6.04
CA GLY A 23 -47.31 25.28 4.78
C GLY A 23 -46.26 25.09 3.70
N PHE A 24 -45.36 26.07 3.55
CA PHE A 24 -44.23 25.99 2.63
C PHE A 24 -43.31 24.77 2.96
N ARG A 25 -42.97 24.57 4.24
CA ARG A 25 -42.15 23.42 4.66
C ARG A 25 -42.87 22.09 4.36
N LEU A 26 -44.19 21.99 4.61
CA LEU A 26 -44.95 20.79 4.34
C LEU A 26 -45.05 20.51 2.83
N PHE A 27 -45.34 21.54 2.04
CA PHE A 27 -45.42 21.46 0.58
C PHE A 27 -44.10 20.98 -0.01
N TRP A 28 -42.98 21.62 0.35
CA TRP A 28 -41.67 21.24 -0.15
C TRP A 28 -41.18 19.91 0.41
N ARG A 29 -41.54 19.53 1.64
CA ARG A 29 -41.24 18.21 2.19
C ARG A 29 -41.97 17.10 1.41
N GLY A 30 -43.16 17.35 0.93
CA GLY A 30 -43.92 16.46 0.05
C GLY A 30 -43.28 16.36 -1.35
N LYS A 31 -42.93 17.51 -1.91
CA LYS A 31 -42.38 17.62 -3.27
C LYS A 31 -40.88 17.22 -3.36
N SER A 32 -40.08 17.44 -2.31
CA SER A 32 -38.69 17.06 -2.23
C SER A 32 -38.43 15.59 -1.82
N LYS A 33 -39.44 14.78 -1.75
CA LYS A 33 -39.27 13.32 -1.71
C LYS A 33 -38.80 12.83 -3.08
N THR A 34 -37.58 13.21 -3.47
CA THR A 34 -36.88 12.47 -4.50
C THR A 34 -36.75 11.04 -4.02
N ALA A 35 -37.28 10.11 -4.79
CA ALA A 35 -37.03 8.70 -4.58
C ALA A 35 -35.50 8.54 -4.62
N GLY A 36 -34.87 8.53 -3.45
CA GLY A 36 -33.42 8.29 -3.34
C GLY A 36 -33.12 6.91 -3.94
N ARG A 37 -31.85 6.67 -4.25
CA ARG A 37 -31.40 5.36 -4.77
C ARG A 37 -32.05 4.23 -3.95
N PRO A 38 -32.72 3.24 -4.59
CA PRO A 38 -33.35 2.14 -3.90
C PRO A 38 -32.42 1.52 -2.84
N ARG A 39 -32.98 1.21 -1.68
CA ARG A 39 -32.22 0.50 -0.65
C ARG A 39 -31.89 -0.90 -1.16
N LEU A 40 -30.73 -1.40 -0.78
CA LEU A 40 -30.34 -2.77 -1.06
C LEU A 40 -31.42 -3.73 -0.51
N PRO A 41 -31.81 -4.80 -1.21
CA PRO A 41 -32.75 -5.79 -0.72
C PRO A 41 -32.37 -6.33 0.67
N ASN A 42 -33.33 -6.59 1.53
CA ASN A 42 -33.09 -6.98 2.92
C ASN A 42 -32.32 -8.31 3.04
N ASN A 43 -32.59 -9.27 2.16
CA ASN A 43 -31.85 -10.53 2.08
C ASN A 43 -30.36 -10.31 1.80
N LEU A 44 -30.02 -9.40 0.88
CA LEU A 44 -28.63 -9.10 0.56
C LEU A 44 -27.93 -8.32 1.69
N GLN A 45 -28.66 -7.45 2.41
CA GLN A 45 -28.12 -6.80 3.61
C GLN A 45 -27.83 -7.81 4.73
N ALA A 46 -28.70 -8.81 4.90
CA ALA A 46 -28.53 -9.90 5.86
C ALA A 46 -27.28 -10.74 5.48
N LEU A 47 -27.18 -11.15 4.22
CA LEU A 47 -26.05 -11.92 3.71
C LEU A 47 -24.71 -11.21 3.94
N ILE A 48 -24.62 -9.89 3.66
CA ILE A 48 -23.40 -9.12 3.90
C ILE A 48 -22.99 -9.16 5.39
N ARG A 49 -23.97 -9.06 6.30
CA ARG A 49 -23.69 -9.11 7.75
C ARG A 49 -23.31 -10.51 8.21
N GLU A 50 -23.93 -11.54 7.69
CA GLU A 50 -23.63 -12.95 7.95
C GLU A 50 -22.22 -13.27 7.49
N MET A 51 -21.84 -12.95 6.24
CA MET A 51 -20.48 -13.13 5.73
C MET A 51 -19.43 -12.43 6.60
N ALA A 52 -19.76 -11.24 7.13
CA ALA A 52 -18.85 -10.51 8.00
C ALA A 52 -18.76 -11.12 9.41
N ALA A 53 -19.85 -11.67 9.93
CA ALA A 53 -19.89 -12.30 11.26
C ALA A 53 -19.15 -13.65 11.27
N GLU A 54 -19.34 -14.45 10.24
CA GLU A 54 -18.69 -15.75 10.09
C GLU A 54 -17.21 -15.63 9.74
N ASN A 55 -16.81 -14.54 9.05
CA ASN A 55 -15.44 -14.32 8.58
C ASN A 55 -14.89 -13.02 9.15
N THR A 56 -14.54 -13.02 10.42
CA THR A 56 -14.09 -11.83 11.18
C THR A 56 -12.86 -11.12 10.59
N THR A 57 -12.08 -11.83 9.76
CA THR A 57 -10.89 -11.29 9.08
C THR A 57 -11.21 -10.66 7.72
N TRP A 58 -12.45 -10.77 7.23
CA TRP A 58 -12.81 -10.26 5.92
C TRP A 58 -13.14 -8.77 5.96
N GLY A 59 -12.45 -8.00 5.15
CA GLY A 59 -12.77 -6.60 4.91
C GLY A 59 -13.85 -6.42 3.83
N GLN A 60 -14.31 -5.19 3.69
CA GLN A 60 -15.33 -4.80 2.70
C GLN A 60 -15.02 -5.24 1.27
N GLU A 61 -13.73 -5.18 0.88
CA GLU A 61 -13.25 -5.54 -0.45
C GLU A 61 -13.42 -7.03 -0.71
N ARG A 62 -13.00 -7.86 0.25
CA ARG A 62 -13.12 -9.31 0.11
C ARG A 62 -14.57 -9.74 0.04
N ILE A 63 -15.45 -9.18 0.87
CA ILE A 63 -16.90 -9.47 0.84
C ILE A 63 -17.50 -9.05 -0.51
N ALA A 64 -17.16 -7.85 -1.04
CA ALA A 64 -17.64 -7.40 -2.33
C ALA A 64 -17.18 -8.32 -3.47
N ASN A 65 -15.93 -8.77 -3.43
CA ASN A 65 -15.36 -9.70 -4.42
C ASN A 65 -16.01 -11.09 -4.33
N GLU A 66 -16.25 -11.62 -3.14
CA GLU A 66 -16.95 -12.89 -2.95
C GLU A 66 -18.38 -12.82 -3.52
N LEU A 67 -19.12 -11.73 -3.22
CA LEU A 67 -20.45 -11.50 -3.78
C LEU A 67 -20.43 -11.44 -5.32
N GLN A 68 -19.43 -10.77 -5.90
CA GLN A 68 -19.33 -10.63 -7.35
C GLN A 68 -18.88 -11.91 -8.04
N LEU A 69 -17.81 -12.55 -7.54
CA LEU A 69 -17.17 -13.68 -8.23
C LEU A 69 -17.94 -14.99 -8.04
N LYS A 70 -18.50 -15.22 -6.86
CA LYS A 70 -19.19 -16.48 -6.56
C LYS A 70 -20.71 -16.43 -6.70
N LEU A 71 -21.30 -15.27 -6.44
CA LEU A 71 -22.74 -15.11 -6.48
C LEU A 71 -23.24 -14.21 -7.62
N GLY A 72 -22.32 -13.64 -8.43
CA GLY A 72 -22.67 -12.75 -9.54
C GLY A 72 -23.26 -11.39 -9.11
N ILE A 73 -23.25 -11.08 -7.80
CA ILE A 73 -23.92 -9.90 -7.23
C ILE A 73 -22.92 -8.74 -7.15
N ARG A 74 -23.12 -7.70 -7.96
CA ARG A 74 -22.30 -6.49 -7.93
C ARG A 74 -22.77 -5.52 -6.85
N VAL A 75 -21.93 -5.34 -5.82
CA VAL A 75 -22.15 -4.35 -4.75
C VAL A 75 -20.90 -3.48 -4.61
N SER A 76 -21.10 -2.15 -4.52
CA SER A 76 -19.95 -1.25 -4.32
C SER A 76 -19.35 -1.42 -2.93
N LEU A 77 -18.02 -1.25 -2.81
CA LEU A 77 -17.27 -1.29 -1.54
C LEU A 77 -17.90 -0.39 -0.48
N ARG A 78 -18.31 0.81 -0.88
CA ARG A 78 -18.98 1.78 0.01
C ARG A 78 -20.32 1.27 0.54
N THR A 79 -21.06 0.50 -0.26
CA THR A 79 -22.32 -0.10 0.17
C THR A 79 -22.07 -1.22 1.16
N VAL A 80 -21.11 -2.11 0.89
CA VAL A 80 -20.70 -3.16 1.84
C VAL A 80 -20.27 -2.52 3.16
N ALA A 81 -19.39 -1.51 3.12
CA ALA A 81 -18.91 -0.77 4.30
C ALA A 81 -20.08 -0.20 5.14
N LYS A 82 -21.14 0.30 4.50
CA LYS A 82 -22.31 0.84 5.19
C LYS A 82 -23.03 -0.22 6.05
N TYR A 83 -23.06 -1.48 5.60
CA TYR A 83 -23.74 -2.57 6.32
C TYR A 83 -22.83 -3.26 7.34
N LEU A 84 -21.51 -3.18 7.17
CA LEU A 84 -20.53 -3.64 8.16
C LEU A 84 -20.44 -2.73 9.40
N ARG A 85 -20.72 -1.43 9.24
CA ARG A 85 -20.52 -0.40 10.28
C ARG A 85 -21.66 -0.22 11.28
N ARG A 86 -22.70 -0.98 11.26
CA ARG A 86 -23.78 -0.84 12.26
C ARG A 86 -23.42 -1.58 13.56
N GLY A 87 -22.66 -0.91 14.42
CA GLY A 87 -22.44 -1.40 15.78
C GLY A 87 -21.18 -0.95 16.52
N GLY A 88 -20.35 -0.09 15.96
CA GLY A 88 -19.17 0.42 16.67
C GLY A 88 -19.18 1.94 16.86
N PRO A 89 -18.62 2.46 17.96
CA PRO A 89 -18.41 3.89 18.12
C PRO A 89 -17.59 4.41 16.94
N VAL A 90 -17.87 5.66 16.52
CA VAL A 90 -17.04 6.38 15.53
C VAL A 90 -15.60 6.38 16.05
N ARG A 91 -14.78 5.48 15.55
CA ARG A 91 -13.37 5.41 15.93
C ARG A 91 -12.73 6.72 15.51
N ALA A 92 -12.12 7.40 16.47
CA ALA A 92 -11.22 8.52 16.17
C ALA A 92 -10.26 8.10 15.07
N PRO A 93 -9.89 9.00 14.13
CA PRO A 93 -9.00 8.65 13.03
C PRO A 93 -7.70 8.08 13.58
N ASP A 94 -7.45 6.81 13.31
CA ASP A 94 -6.26 6.09 13.75
C ASP A 94 -5.01 6.81 13.19
N PRO A 95 -4.05 7.21 14.03
CA PRO A 95 -2.79 7.81 13.57
C PRO A 95 -2.05 6.93 12.53
N LYS A 96 -2.15 5.59 12.66
CA LYS A 96 -1.60 4.64 11.68
C LYS A 96 -2.27 4.79 10.32
N GLN A 97 -3.60 4.96 10.28
CA GLN A 97 -4.32 5.14 9.02
C GLN A 97 -3.91 6.45 8.34
N ARG A 98 -3.70 7.53 9.09
CA ARG A 98 -3.19 8.80 8.55
C ARG A 98 -1.78 8.66 7.97
N TRP A 99 -0.91 7.94 8.68
CA TRP A 99 0.44 7.66 8.23
C TRP A 99 0.46 6.85 6.93
N LEU A 100 -0.26 5.75 6.88
CA LEU A 100 -0.36 4.91 5.68
C LEU A 100 -0.94 5.69 4.49
N THR A 101 -1.94 6.53 4.73
CA THR A 101 -2.51 7.40 3.70
C THR A 101 -1.48 8.41 3.19
N PHE A 102 -0.71 9.03 4.09
CA PHE A 102 0.37 9.95 3.71
C PHE A 102 1.42 9.25 2.84
N VAL A 103 1.93 8.10 3.29
CA VAL A 103 2.94 7.33 2.55
C VAL A 103 2.39 6.87 1.19
N HIS A 104 1.15 6.43 1.13
CA HIS A 104 0.51 6.03 -0.14
C HIS A 104 0.41 7.20 -1.13
N ASN A 105 -0.04 8.36 -0.66
CA ASN A 105 -0.21 9.55 -1.51
C ASN A 105 1.12 10.16 -1.99
N HIS A 106 2.22 9.90 -1.29
CA HIS A 106 3.56 10.43 -1.59
C HIS A 106 4.55 9.36 -2.02
N ALA A 107 4.09 8.14 -2.31
CA ALA A 107 4.94 6.98 -2.58
C ALA A 107 6.03 7.25 -3.63
N GLN A 108 5.70 8.01 -4.68
CA GLN A 108 6.60 8.35 -5.81
C GLN A 108 7.78 9.28 -5.42
N VAL A 109 7.73 9.89 -4.24
CA VAL A 109 8.75 10.84 -3.78
C VAL A 109 9.35 10.44 -2.43
N ILE A 110 9.12 9.20 -2.01
CA ILE A 110 9.63 8.64 -0.75
C ILE A 110 10.64 7.54 -1.05
N VAL A 111 11.80 7.66 -0.41
CA VAL A 111 12.76 6.56 -0.25
C VAL A 111 12.61 6.00 1.16
N ALA A 112 12.38 4.70 1.28
CA ALA A 112 12.38 4.00 2.57
C ALA A 112 13.71 3.30 2.78
N SER A 113 14.27 3.39 3.99
CA SER A 113 15.54 2.78 4.35
C SER A 113 15.44 2.05 5.67
N ASP A 114 16.21 0.99 5.82
CA ASP A 114 16.21 0.15 7.01
C ASP A 114 17.50 -0.66 7.14
N PHE A 115 17.73 -1.18 8.34
CA PHE A 115 18.75 -2.19 8.61
C PHE A 115 18.09 -3.49 9.07
N PHE A 116 18.62 -4.60 8.64
CA PHE A 116 18.28 -5.89 9.22
C PHE A 116 19.52 -6.72 9.50
N VAL A 117 19.42 -7.61 10.48
CA VAL A 117 20.52 -8.41 10.99
C VAL A 117 20.59 -9.76 10.29
N VAL A 118 21.79 -10.19 9.94
CA VAL A 118 22.12 -11.50 9.40
C VAL A 118 23.24 -12.11 10.22
N ILE A 119 23.13 -13.39 10.55
CA ILE A 119 24.15 -14.14 11.28
C ILE A 119 24.92 -15.01 10.29
N THR A 120 26.25 -14.95 10.35
CA THR A 120 27.14 -15.77 9.50
C THR A 120 27.31 -17.19 10.05
N ALA A 121 27.88 -18.10 9.23
CA ALA A 121 28.25 -19.44 9.65
C ALA A 121 29.23 -19.46 10.86
N THR A 122 29.96 -18.38 11.10
CA THR A 122 30.85 -18.19 12.25
C THR A 122 30.21 -17.42 13.41
N PHE A 123 28.86 -17.32 13.42
CA PHE A 123 28.05 -16.62 14.41
C PHE A 123 28.37 -15.12 14.57
N ARG A 124 28.97 -14.50 13.56
CA ARG A 124 29.16 -13.05 13.53
C ARG A 124 27.90 -12.36 13.07
N THR A 125 27.55 -11.29 13.73
CA THR A 125 26.44 -10.42 13.35
C THR A 125 26.86 -9.45 12.26
N LEU A 126 26.12 -9.44 11.16
CA LEU A 126 26.26 -8.47 10.08
C LEU A 126 24.96 -7.68 9.91
N HIS A 127 25.08 -6.43 9.53
CA HIS A 127 23.95 -5.55 9.27
C HIS A 127 23.86 -5.28 7.76
N VAL A 128 22.67 -5.49 7.21
CA VAL A 128 22.39 -5.20 5.81
C VAL A 128 21.56 -3.92 5.77
N PHE A 129 22.14 -2.89 5.20
CA PHE A 129 21.44 -1.66 4.85
C PHE A 129 20.68 -1.88 3.55
N VAL A 130 19.42 -1.42 3.51
CA VAL A 130 18.61 -1.38 2.30
C VAL A 130 17.95 -0.02 2.16
N SER A 131 17.81 0.42 0.93
CA SER A 131 17.11 1.64 0.58
C SER A 131 16.30 1.39 -0.68
N MET A 132 15.00 1.70 -0.67
CA MET A 132 14.09 1.41 -1.77
C MET A 132 13.16 2.58 -2.09
N ASP A 133 12.83 2.70 -3.35
CA ASP A 133 11.76 3.57 -3.83
C ASP A 133 10.40 2.98 -3.43
N VAL A 134 9.60 3.74 -2.70
CA VAL A 134 8.30 3.29 -2.20
C VAL A 134 7.27 3.16 -3.32
N GLY A 135 7.36 3.97 -4.37
CA GLY A 135 6.44 3.96 -5.51
C GLY A 135 6.67 2.78 -6.44
N THR A 136 7.88 2.64 -6.92
CA THR A 136 8.28 1.61 -7.89
C THR A 136 8.65 0.28 -7.24
N ARG A 137 8.89 0.25 -5.93
CA ARG A 137 9.45 -0.91 -5.19
C ARG A 137 10.88 -1.26 -5.60
N CYS A 138 11.55 -0.41 -6.35
CA CYS A 138 12.92 -0.62 -6.75
C CYS A 138 13.86 -0.58 -5.54
N LEU A 139 14.72 -1.56 -5.39
CA LEU A 139 15.82 -1.58 -4.44
C LEU A 139 16.94 -0.66 -4.99
N LEU A 140 17.02 0.56 -4.46
CA LEU A 140 17.96 1.59 -4.92
C LEU A 140 19.38 1.32 -4.44
N ARG A 141 19.50 0.91 -3.20
CA ARG A 141 20.79 0.64 -2.57
C ARG A 141 20.72 -0.51 -1.58
N HIS A 142 21.75 -1.30 -1.53
CA HIS A 142 22.02 -2.27 -0.48
C HIS A 142 23.51 -2.30 -0.18
N ASN A 143 23.86 -2.54 1.06
CA ASN A 143 25.24 -2.75 1.47
C ASN A 143 25.30 -3.52 2.79
N VAL A 144 26.46 -4.05 3.13
CA VAL A 144 26.66 -4.90 4.31
C VAL A 144 27.79 -4.33 5.14
N THR A 145 27.64 -4.35 6.47
CA THR A 145 28.69 -3.97 7.41
C THR A 145 28.57 -4.74 8.72
N ALA A 146 29.69 -4.97 9.36
CA ALA A 146 29.72 -5.44 10.75
C ALA A 146 29.50 -4.28 11.75
N HIS A 147 29.74 -3.03 11.33
CA HIS A 147 29.71 -1.84 12.19
C HIS A 147 28.80 -0.76 11.58
N PRO A 148 27.48 -0.80 11.84
CA PRO A 148 26.54 0.16 11.27
C PRO A 148 26.60 1.47 12.07
N THR A 149 27.50 2.37 11.67
CA THR A 149 27.62 3.72 12.25
C THR A 149 26.98 4.77 11.36
N ALA A 150 26.69 5.95 11.92
CA ALA A 150 26.18 7.09 11.15
C ALA A 150 27.17 7.52 10.05
N GLU A 151 28.46 7.45 10.32
CA GLU A 151 29.53 7.75 9.36
C GLU A 151 29.54 6.78 8.19
N TRP A 152 29.31 5.48 8.44
CA TRP A 152 29.20 4.47 7.40
C TRP A 152 27.89 4.61 6.62
N THR A 153 26.81 5.03 7.28
CA THR A 153 25.48 5.10 6.68
C THR A 153 25.30 6.31 5.76
N LEU A 154 25.91 7.44 6.09
CA LEU A 154 25.78 8.66 5.29
C LEU A 154 26.24 8.51 3.82
N PRO A 155 27.37 7.87 3.50
CA PRO A 155 27.72 7.54 2.12
C PRO A 155 26.67 6.70 1.39
N GLN A 156 26.02 5.77 2.09
CA GLN A 156 24.96 4.97 1.47
C GLN A 156 23.76 5.85 1.01
N PHE A 157 23.39 6.85 1.82
CA PHE A 157 22.37 7.82 1.41
C PHE A 157 22.81 8.71 0.25
N ARG A 158 24.09 9.12 0.21
CA ARG A 158 24.62 9.89 -0.93
C ARG A 158 24.56 9.12 -2.24
N GLU A 159 24.81 7.82 -2.20
CA GLU A 159 24.72 6.95 -3.38
C GLU A 159 23.25 6.60 -3.72
N THR A 160 22.35 6.61 -2.74
CA THR A 160 20.90 6.43 -2.95
C THR A 160 20.25 7.67 -3.57
N LEU A 161 20.74 8.87 -3.22
CA LEU A 161 20.18 10.18 -3.56
C LEU A 161 21.20 10.96 -4.42
N PRO A 162 21.29 10.69 -5.73
CA PRO A 162 22.13 11.48 -6.63
C PRO A 162 21.65 12.95 -6.66
N ALA A 163 22.49 13.86 -7.12
CA ALA A 163 22.25 15.30 -7.03
C ALA A 163 20.95 15.77 -7.74
N ASP A 164 20.48 15.03 -8.73
CA ASP A 164 19.31 15.30 -9.56
C ASP A 164 18.08 14.46 -9.18
N HIS A 165 18.08 13.84 -7.97
CA HIS A 165 16.96 12.99 -7.55
C HIS A 165 15.64 13.76 -7.40
N ALA A 166 14.51 13.08 -7.69
CA ALA A 166 13.15 13.62 -7.53
C ALA A 166 12.55 13.39 -6.13
N TYR A 167 13.28 12.73 -5.23
CA TYR A 167 12.77 12.37 -3.90
C TYR A 167 12.65 13.60 -2.99
N ARG A 168 11.60 13.61 -2.18
CA ARG A 168 11.32 14.67 -1.20
C ARG A 168 11.44 14.20 0.23
N PHE A 169 11.33 12.90 0.45
CA PHE A 169 11.31 12.31 1.78
C PHE A 169 12.20 11.07 1.84
N VAL A 170 12.93 10.94 2.94
CA VAL A 170 13.57 9.69 3.38
C VAL A 170 12.85 9.20 4.61
N LEU A 171 12.36 7.96 4.57
CA LEU A 171 11.68 7.29 5.66
C LEU A 171 12.59 6.23 6.26
N HIS A 172 12.79 6.26 7.57
CA HIS A 172 13.46 5.18 8.32
C HIS A 172 12.79 4.98 9.68
N ASP A 173 13.16 3.92 10.36
CA ASP A 173 12.70 3.64 11.71
C ASP A 173 13.42 4.50 12.77
N ARG A 174 13.25 4.16 14.05
CA ARG A 174 13.87 4.83 15.19
C ARG A 174 15.05 4.06 15.74
N ASP A 175 15.70 3.23 14.95
CA ASP A 175 16.92 2.54 15.37
C ASP A 175 18.00 3.58 15.74
N SER A 176 18.79 3.26 16.73
CA SER A 176 19.88 4.10 17.23
C SER A 176 20.94 4.41 16.18
N ILE A 177 21.06 3.58 15.15
CA ILE A 177 21.95 3.79 14.00
C ILE A 177 21.56 5.09 13.26
N PHE A 178 20.27 5.40 13.18
CA PHE A 178 19.75 6.63 12.59
C PHE A 178 19.76 7.77 13.63
N SER A 179 20.96 8.25 13.96
CA SER A 179 21.15 9.35 14.90
C SER A 179 20.55 10.68 14.38
N GLN A 180 20.39 11.65 15.29
CA GLN A 180 19.93 12.99 14.89
C GLN A 180 20.95 13.71 14.00
N GLU A 181 22.24 13.46 14.21
CA GLU A 181 23.34 13.99 13.40
C GLU A 181 23.25 13.45 11.97
N LEU A 182 22.98 12.14 11.83
CA LEU A 182 22.77 11.53 10.52
C LEU A 182 21.55 12.15 9.82
N ASP A 183 20.44 12.34 10.53
CA ASP A 183 19.23 12.96 9.96
C ASP A 183 19.52 14.37 9.43
N LYS A 184 20.26 15.18 10.20
CA LYS A 184 20.66 16.52 9.76
C LYS A 184 21.57 16.47 8.53
N ALA A 185 22.47 15.48 8.46
CA ALA A 185 23.35 15.30 7.31
C ALA A 185 22.57 14.83 6.07
N VAL A 186 21.63 13.90 6.22
CA VAL A 186 20.76 13.43 5.14
C VAL A 186 19.83 14.55 4.65
N ALA A 187 19.32 15.38 5.55
CA ALA A 187 18.49 16.53 5.16
C ALA A 187 19.24 17.55 4.26
N LYS A 188 20.56 17.67 4.40
CA LYS A 188 21.40 18.49 3.51
C LYS A 188 21.47 17.96 2.07
N LEU A 189 21.04 16.73 1.83
CA LEU A 189 20.93 16.16 0.48
C LEU A 189 19.66 16.61 -0.25
N GLY A 190 18.85 17.52 0.33
CA GLY A 190 17.65 18.07 -0.29
C GLY A 190 16.33 17.33 0.07
N VAL A 191 16.38 16.42 1.02
CA VAL A 191 15.21 15.63 1.45
C VAL A 191 14.77 15.96 2.87
N LYS A 192 13.50 15.71 3.17
CA LYS A 192 12.97 15.76 4.53
C LYS A 192 13.00 14.35 5.14
N VAL A 193 13.67 14.21 6.26
CA VAL A 193 13.71 12.93 6.99
C VAL A 193 12.39 12.72 7.75
N LEU A 194 11.79 11.56 7.58
CA LEU A 194 10.58 11.10 8.24
C LEU A 194 10.93 9.89 9.12
N ARG A 195 10.73 10.03 10.42
CA ARG A 195 10.86 8.91 11.36
C ARG A 195 9.50 8.22 11.52
N THR A 196 9.49 6.90 11.57
CA THR A 196 8.27 6.15 11.85
C THR A 196 7.62 6.61 13.17
N PRO A 197 6.27 6.65 13.26
CA PRO A 197 5.60 6.98 14.51
C PRO A 197 5.96 6.00 15.63
N VAL A 198 5.98 6.50 16.87
CA VAL A 198 6.26 5.67 18.04
C VAL A 198 5.22 4.56 18.15
N ARG A 199 5.65 3.34 18.45
CA ARG A 199 4.78 2.14 18.60
C ARG A 199 3.99 1.79 17.33
N ALA A 200 4.49 2.14 16.15
CA ALA A 200 3.91 1.76 14.87
C ALA A 200 4.89 0.90 14.06
N PRO A 201 5.12 -0.37 14.45
CA PRO A 201 6.10 -1.25 13.78
C PRO A 201 5.84 -1.38 12.29
N THR A 202 4.58 -1.40 11.86
CA THR A 202 4.21 -1.48 10.43
C THR A 202 4.41 -0.17 9.65
N ALA A 203 4.96 0.87 10.26
CA ALA A 203 5.11 2.17 9.60
C ALA A 203 6.19 2.17 8.51
N ASN A 204 7.19 1.26 8.59
CA ASN A 204 8.18 0.98 7.55
C ASN A 204 7.94 -0.39 6.89
N ALA A 205 6.67 -0.76 6.71
CA ALA A 205 6.28 -2.07 6.17
C ALA A 205 6.90 -2.39 4.79
N PHE A 206 7.41 -1.40 4.08
CA PHE A 206 8.07 -1.58 2.79
C PHE A 206 9.42 -2.26 2.96
N CYS A 207 10.29 -1.72 3.80
CA CYS A 207 11.59 -2.30 4.11
C CYS A 207 11.45 -3.62 4.90
N GLU A 208 10.51 -3.70 5.85
CA GLU A 208 10.20 -4.96 6.55
C GLU A 208 9.81 -6.08 5.57
N ARG A 209 8.96 -5.77 4.58
CA ARG A 209 8.56 -6.73 3.53
C ARG A 209 9.73 -7.09 2.62
N LEU A 210 10.57 -6.12 2.26
CA LEU A 210 11.79 -6.35 1.48
C LEU A 210 12.75 -7.30 2.21
N GLY A 211 13.08 -7.00 3.47
CA GLY A 211 13.91 -7.84 4.33
C GLY A 211 13.33 -9.24 4.54
N GLY A 212 12.00 -9.31 4.74
CA GLY A 212 11.28 -10.58 4.83
C GLY A 212 11.30 -11.39 3.53
N SER A 213 11.28 -10.74 2.36
CA SER A 213 11.43 -11.42 1.06
C SER A 213 12.84 -11.94 0.87
N LEU A 214 13.87 -11.10 1.12
CA LEU A 214 15.26 -11.52 1.05
C LEU A 214 15.54 -12.70 1.99
N ARG A 215 14.96 -12.68 3.20
CA ARG A 215 15.12 -13.79 4.15
C ARG A 215 14.52 -15.07 3.60
N ARG A 216 13.24 -15.08 3.29
CA ARG A 216 12.49 -16.28 2.82
C ARG A 216 12.94 -16.81 1.47
N GLU A 217 13.38 -15.95 0.58
CA GLU A 217 13.73 -16.34 -0.80
C GLU A 217 15.24 -16.59 -0.97
N CYS A 218 16.07 -16.19 -0.01
CA CYS A 218 17.52 -16.28 -0.14
C CYS A 218 18.18 -16.77 1.15
N LEU A 219 18.10 -16.02 2.26
CA LEU A 219 18.91 -16.28 3.45
C LEU A 219 18.46 -17.50 4.26
N ASP A 220 17.23 -17.97 4.10
CA ASP A 220 16.77 -19.23 4.70
C ASP A 220 17.41 -20.46 4.00
N PHE A 221 17.98 -20.26 2.80
CA PHE A 221 18.63 -21.33 2.01
C PHE A 221 20.14 -21.17 1.90
N LEU A 222 20.67 -19.97 2.15
CA LEU A 222 22.08 -19.63 1.99
C LEU A 222 22.66 -19.08 3.29
N ILE A 223 23.62 -19.78 3.88
CA ILE A 223 24.31 -19.31 5.09
C ILE A 223 25.55 -18.48 4.66
N PRO A 224 25.59 -17.16 4.93
CA PRO A 224 26.74 -16.37 4.57
C PRO A 224 27.96 -16.72 5.44
N LEU A 225 29.11 -16.88 4.82
CA LEU A 225 30.37 -17.21 5.52
C LEU A 225 30.99 -15.97 6.18
N ASN A 226 30.96 -14.86 5.49
CA ASN A 226 31.54 -13.58 5.92
C ASN A 226 30.85 -12.40 5.22
N GLU A 227 31.28 -11.18 5.53
CA GLU A 227 30.73 -9.95 4.98
C GLU A 227 30.83 -9.88 3.44
N ARG A 228 31.97 -10.26 2.86
CA ARG A 228 32.16 -10.29 1.39
C ARG A 228 31.19 -11.26 0.72
N HIS A 229 31.02 -12.44 1.30
CA HIS A 229 30.08 -13.45 0.77
C HIS A 229 28.63 -12.93 0.87
N LEU A 230 28.23 -12.33 2.00
CA LEU A 230 26.89 -11.76 2.14
C LEU A 230 26.65 -10.61 1.14
N ARG A 231 27.66 -9.75 0.89
CA ARG A 231 27.54 -8.70 -0.15
C ARG A 231 27.29 -9.28 -1.54
N MET A 232 27.98 -10.35 -1.91
CA MET A 232 27.75 -11.00 -3.20
C MET A 232 26.34 -11.58 -3.31
N ILE A 233 25.90 -12.27 -2.27
CA ILE A 233 24.53 -12.83 -2.19
C ILE A 233 23.47 -11.72 -2.34
N VAL A 234 23.57 -10.67 -1.54
CA VAL A 234 22.59 -9.57 -1.56
C VAL A 234 22.62 -8.80 -2.87
N LYS A 235 23.80 -8.66 -3.49
CA LYS A 235 23.94 -8.02 -4.81
C LYS A 235 23.23 -8.82 -5.90
N GLU A 236 23.47 -10.12 -5.97
CA GLU A 236 22.84 -10.99 -6.96
C GLU A 236 21.33 -11.05 -6.76
N TRP A 237 20.89 -11.22 -5.51
CA TRP A 237 19.48 -11.19 -5.17
C TRP A 237 18.82 -9.84 -5.49
N GLY A 238 19.51 -8.73 -5.24
CA GLY A 238 19.00 -7.37 -5.53
C GLY A 238 18.77 -7.15 -7.02
N ILE A 239 19.67 -7.65 -7.88
CA ILE A 239 19.49 -7.62 -9.33
C ILE A 239 18.24 -8.42 -9.73
N HIS A 240 18.12 -9.64 -9.21
CA HIS A 240 16.93 -10.48 -9.44
C HIS A 240 15.65 -9.81 -8.92
N TYR A 241 15.68 -9.25 -7.73
CA TYR A 241 14.56 -8.54 -7.13
C TYR A 241 14.06 -7.39 -8.02
N ASN A 242 14.98 -6.59 -8.57
CA ASN A 242 14.63 -5.44 -9.42
C ASN A 242 14.23 -5.83 -10.83
N ARG A 243 14.86 -6.84 -11.44
CA ARG A 243 14.77 -7.11 -12.90
C ARG A 243 14.11 -8.41 -13.28
N GLY A 244 14.13 -9.40 -12.39
CA GLY A 244 13.63 -10.75 -12.69
C GLY A 244 12.36 -11.11 -11.93
N ARG A 245 12.13 -10.50 -10.77
CA ARG A 245 11.07 -10.90 -9.86
C ARG A 245 9.78 -10.11 -10.05
N PRO A 246 8.66 -10.75 -10.41
CA PRO A 246 7.36 -10.10 -10.44
C PRO A 246 6.86 -9.73 -9.04
N HIS A 247 6.25 -8.56 -8.90
CA HIS A 247 5.68 -8.05 -7.67
C HIS A 247 4.17 -7.86 -7.79
N SER A 248 3.40 -8.53 -6.94
CA SER A 248 1.93 -8.42 -6.94
C SER A 248 1.43 -6.99 -6.69
N SER A 249 2.19 -6.20 -5.91
CA SER A 249 1.87 -4.80 -5.64
C SER A 249 2.04 -3.87 -6.86
N LEU A 250 2.68 -4.35 -7.92
CA LEU A 250 2.87 -3.64 -9.19
C LEU A 250 1.94 -4.16 -10.31
N GLY A 251 1.00 -5.03 -9.94
CA GLY A 251 -0.10 -5.46 -10.76
C GLY A 251 0.11 -6.45 -11.91
N PRO A 252 0.71 -7.60 -11.78
CA PRO A 252 2.07 -8.00 -11.48
C PRO A 252 3.09 -7.31 -12.41
N GLY A 253 3.96 -6.52 -11.84
CA GLY A 253 5.03 -5.80 -12.54
C GLY A 253 6.39 -6.11 -11.94
N ILE A 254 7.42 -5.66 -12.63
CA ILE A 254 8.83 -5.75 -12.23
C ILE A 254 9.29 -4.31 -11.91
N PRO A 255 10.04 -4.04 -10.82
CA PRO A 255 10.49 -2.69 -10.46
C PRO A 255 11.28 -1.98 -11.58
N GLU A 256 12.21 -2.70 -12.22
CA GLU A 256 12.98 -2.26 -13.38
C GLU A 256 12.69 -3.17 -14.58
N PRO A 257 11.54 -3.01 -15.27
CA PRO A 257 11.18 -3.89 -16.37
C PRO A 257 12.14 -3.71 -17.55
N SER A 258 12.46 -4.82 -18.21
CA SER A 258 13.18 -4.77 -19.49
C SER A 258 12.37 -3.95 -20.50
N GLN A 259 13.06 -3.17 -21.32
CA GLN A 259 12.45 -2.46 -22.44
C GLN A 259 12.08 -3.38 -23.62
N GLU A 260 12.58 -4.62 -23.60
CA GLU A 260 12.27 -5.60 -24.64
C GLU A 260 10.79 -6.02 -24.52
N ARG A 261 10.07 -5.83 -25.61
CA ARG A 261 8.69 -6.33 -25.70
C ARG A 261 8.70 -7.85 -25.83
N VAL A 262 8.01 -8.50 -24.92
CA VAL A 262 7.74 -9.93 -25.05
C VAL A 262 6.87 -10.14 -26.28
N PRO A 263 7.26 -11.01 -27.22
CA PRO A 263 6.46 -11.32 -28.39
C PRO A 263 5.07 -11.82 -27.99
N ALA A 264 4.04 -11.29 -28.62
CA ALA A 264 2.68 -11.72 -28.38
C ALA A 264 2.45 -13.14 -28.95
N SER A 265 1.73 -13.98 -28.21
CA SER A 265 1.27 -15.26 -28.74
C SER A 265 -0.13 -15.11 -29.34
N ASP A 266 -0.36 -15.74 -30.49
CA ASP A 266 -1.68 -15.81 -31.14
C ASP A 266 -2.70 -16.61 -30.31
N HIS A 267 -2.23 -17.41 -29.37
CA HIS A 267 -3.03 -18.26 -28.52
C HIS A 267 -2.75 -18.04 -27.04
N ARG A 268 -3.80 -17.94 -26.25
CA ARG A 268 -3.75 -17.61 -24.81
C ARG A 268 -2.89 -18.56 -23.93
N HIS A 269 -2.67 -19.79 -24.37
CA HIS A 269 -1.98 -20.83 -23.60
C HIS A 269 -0.85 -21.51 -24.39
N LYS A 270 -0.33 -20.85 -25.42
CA LYS A 270 0.79 -21.35 -26.21
C LYS A 270 1.91 -20.32 -26.24
N LEU A 271 3.13 -20.78 -26.38
CA LEU A 271 4.26 -19.90 -26.65
C LEU A 271 4.10 -19.27 -28.05
N PRO A 272 4.68 -18.08 -28.28
CA PRO A 272 4.78 -17.53 -29.63
C PRO A 272 5.50 -18.50 -30.55
N ALA A 273 5.05 -18.60 -31.81
CA ALA A 273 5.67 -19.49 -32.81
C ALA A 273 7.14 -19.13 -33.02
N GLY A 274 8.01 -20.14 -33.09
CA GLY A 274 9.45 -19.98 -33.27
C GLY A 274 10.20 -19.56 -32.00
N TYR A 275 9.57 -19.68 -30.82
CA TYR A 275 10.21 -19.39 -29.54
C TYR A 275 10.13 -20.59 -28.61
N ARG A 276 11.22 -20.82 -27.85
CA ARG A 276 11.31 -21.76 -26.74
C ARG A 276 11.58 -21.03 -25.43
N VAL A 277 11.32 -21.70 -24.31
CA VAL A 277 11.63 -21.16 -22.98
C VAL A 277 13.12 -21.34 -22.70
N GLY A 278 13.82 -20.25 -22.49
CA GLY A 278 15.13 -20.22 -21.85
C GLY A 278 14.99 -20.00 -20.34
N LYS A 279 16.01 -20.44 -19.58
CA LYS A 279 16.12 -20.19 -18.14
C LYS A 279 17.55 -19.81 -17.77
N THR A 280 17.67 -18.80 -16.90
CA THR A 280 18.96 -18.36 -16.35
C THR A 280 18.96 -18.62 -14.84
N PRO A 281 19.93 -19.35 -14.29
CA PRO A 281 20.01 -19.57 -12.85
C PRO A 281 20.43 -18.30 -12.13
N VAL A 282 19.88 -18.08 -10.95
CA VAL A 282 20.21 -16.99 -10.02
C VAL A 282 20.55 -17.60 -8.66
N LEU A 283 21.52 -17.04 -7.95
CA LEU A 283 21.99 -17.52 -6.64
C LEU A 283 22.39 -19.01 -6.68
N GLY A 284 23.21 -19.35 -7.69
CA GLY A 284 23.68 -20.74 -7.85
C GLY A 284 22.57 -21.74 -8.21
N GLY A 285 21.44 -21.27 -8.74
CA GLY A 285 20.29 -22.11 -9.12
C GLY A 285 19.18 -22.15 -8.08
N LEU A 286 19.26 -21.38 -7.00
CA LEU A 286 18.18 -21.23 -6.02
C LEU A 286 16.92 -20.66 -6.68
N HIS A 287 17.09 -19.71 -7.61
CA HIS A 287 16.02 -19.18 -8.45
C HIS A 287 16.37 -19.35 -9.93
N HIS A 288 15.38 -19.20 -10.78
CA HIS A 288 15.55 -19.20 -12.22
C HIS A 288 14.70 -18.06 -12.81
N GLU A 289 15.31 -17.31 -13.71
CA GLU A 289 14.60 -16.34 -14.55
C GLU A 289 14.29 -16.97 -15.90
N TYR A 290 13.05 -16.79 -16.37
CA TYR A 290 12.56 -17.38 -17.60
C TYR A 290 12.44 -16.30 -18.68
N HIS A 291 12.84 -16.62 -19.91
CA HIS A 291 12.78 -15.72 -21.05
C HIS A 291 12.50 -16.50 -22.34
N LEU A 292 12.08 -15.80 -23.37
CA LEU A 292 11.87 -16.39 -24.70
C LEU A 292 13.17 -16.37 -25.49
N VAL A 293 13.54 -17.51 -26.07
CA VAL A 293 14.68 -17.66 -26.97
C VAL A 293 14.16 -18.08 -28.32
N LYS A 294 14.58 -17.37 -29.39
CA LYS A 294 14.26 -17.80 -30.76
C LYS A 294 14.83 -19.18 -31.02
N GLU A 295 14.02 -20.05 -31.60
CA GLU A 295 14.52 -21.31 -32.13
C GLU A 295 15.39 -21.03 -33.33
N ALA A 296 16.58 -21.64 -33.38
CA ALA A 296 17.41 -21.59 -34.59
C ALA A 296 16.65 -22.30 -35.72
N ALA A 297 16.58 -21.62 -36.88
CA ALA A 297 15.96 -22.19 -38.07
C ALA A 297 16.75 -23.37 -38.58
#